data_f495e26c7a2923ec61178410997d3362
#
_entry.id   f495e26c7a2923ec61178410997d3362
#
_cell.length_a   1.000
_cell.length_b   1.000
_cell.length_c   1.000
_cell.angle_alpha   90.00
_cell.angle_beta   90.00
_cell.angle_gamma   90.00
#
_symmetry.space_group_name_H-M   'P 1'
#
loop_
_entity.id
_entity.type
_entity.pdbx_description
1 polymer ?
#
loop_
_entity_poly.entity_id
_entity_poly.type
_entity_poly.pdbx_seq_one_letter_code
_entity_poly.pdbx_strand_id
1 'polypeptide(L)'
;MPKASQLKRQILIVSIAVFLILLIDQIIKIYVKTHFVVGEDVSIFGDWFVMEYIENQGMAFGTKFGSQVWHKLALSIFRMIAIGAIVYYWIKQAKKGARTEFLFAIGLILAGATGNLIDSMAYDYIFTFDPCGDFNALEGSGIFVECNDFFNEKREIRHSGFLFGNVVDMFKFQATWPTWLPWLGGKDVFPAIWNLADASITIGVIMVFFRQRKYFPQEKKDGKGGGFFSRKKNTEKAASEQNEVDSHSSQNLSTEQNTEG
;
A
#
# COMPACT_ATOMS: atom_id res chain seq x y z
N MET A 1 -3.36 24.11 16.39
CA MET A 1 -4.42 23.57 15.54
C MET A 1 -4.60 24.47 14.31
N PRO A 2 -4.78 23.94 13.10
CA PRO A 2 -5.04 24.79 11.93
C PRO A 2 -6.33 25.58 12.12
N LYS A 3 -6.39 26.80 11.55
CA LYS A 3 -7.64 27.56 11.52
C LYS A 3 -8.72 26.75 10.80
N ALA A 4 -9.95 26.75 11.27
CA ALA A 4 -11.04 25.93 10.70
C ALA A 4 -11.23 26.15 9.18
N SER A 5 -10.99 27.36 8.69
CA SER A 5 -11.01 27.70 7.26
C SER A 5 -9.89 27.01 6.45
N GLN A 6 -8.70 26.93 7.01
CA GLN A 6 -7.56 26.25 6.37
C GLN A 6 -7.80 24.73 6.28
N LEU A 7 -8.33 24.12 7.34
CA LEU A 7 -8.68 22.70 7.34
C LEU A 7 -9.74 22.39 6.28
N LYS A 8 -10.81 23.16 6.21
CA LYS A 8 -11.87 23.00 5.18
C LYS A 8 -11.29 23.10 3.77
N ARG A 9 -10.42 24.06 3.51
CA ARG A 9 -9.78 24.23 2.20
C ARG A 9 -8.90 23.05 1.83
N GLN A 10 -8.08 22.54 2.76
CA GLN A 10 -7.24 21.35 2.52
C GLN A 10 -8.08 20.12 2.19
N ILE A 11 -9.11 19.85 2.98
CA ILE A 11 -10.02 18.72 2.76
C ILE A 11 -10.68 18.85 1.38
N LEU A 12 -11.21 20.03 1.04
CA LEU A 12 -11.87 20.27 -0.23
C LEU A 12 -10.94 20.01 -1.43
N ILE A 13 -9.73 20.57 -1.41
CA ILE A 13 -8.74 20.41 -2.51
C ILE A 13 -8.40 18.93 -2.70
N VAL A 14 -8.09 18.21 -1.61
CA VAL A 14 -7.74 16.80 -1.71
C VAL A 14 -8.93 15.94 -2.14
N SER A 15 -10.13 16.23 -1.64
CA SER A 15 -11.34 15.51 -2.05
C SER A 15 -11.66 15.70 -3.54
N ILE A 16 -11.49 16.93 -4.06
CA ILE A 16 -11.63 17.20 -5.49
C ILE A 16 -10.60 16.39 -6.29
N ALA A 17 -9.34 16.37 -5.87
CA ALA A 17 -8.30 15.60 -6.55
C ALA A 17 -8.61 14.08 -6.55
N VAL A 18 -9.03 13.54 -5.41
CA VAL A 18 -9.46 12.13 -5.30
C VAL A 18 -10.62 11.85 -6.26
N PHE A 19 -11.63 12.70 -6.28
CA PHE A 19 -12.78 12.56 -7.17
C PHE A 19 -12.38 12.59 -8.65
N LEU A 20 -11.51 13.53 -9.04
CA LEU A 20 -11.06 13.64 -10.43
C LEU A 20 -10.25 12.42 -10.87
N ILE A 21 -9.39 11.89 -10.00
CA ILE A 21 -8.62 10.67 -10.30
C ILE A 21 -9.55 9.48 -10.48
N LEU A 22 -10.53 9.30 -9.59
CA LEU A 22 -11.54 8.27 -9.71
C LEU A 22 -12.35 8.40 -11.00
N LEU A 23 -12.78 9.60 -11.32
CA LEU A 23 -13.56 9.87 -12.54
C LEU A 23 -12.76 9.52 -13.79
N ILE A 24 -11.49 9.94 -13.86
CA ILE A 24 -10.62 9.66 -15.01
C ILE A 24 -10.34 8.15 -15.10
N ASP A 25 -10.03 7.49 -13.98
CA ASP A 25 -9.83 6.05 -13.94
C ASP A 25 -11.03 5.29 -14.48
N GLN A 26 -12.23 5.61 -13.99
CA GLN A 26 -13.45 4.95 -14.43
C GLN A 26 -13.81 5.26 -15.90
N ILE A 27 -13.59 6.49 -16.37
CA ILE A 27 -13.79 6.84 -17.78
C ILE A 27 -12.89 5.99 -18.68
N ILE A 28 -11.59 5.89 -18.35
CA ILE A 28 -10.64 5.10 -19.14
C ILE A 28 -11.02 3.62 -19.13
N LYS A 29 -11.34 3.06 -17.96
CA LYS A 29 -11.73 1.66 -17.79
C LYS A 29 -13.01 1.31 -18.57
N ILE A 30 -14.02 2.17 -18.49
CA ILE A 30 -15.27 1.99 -19.25
C ILE A 30 -15.00 2.08 -20.75
N TYR A 31 -14.20 3.06 -21.17
CA TYR A 31 -13.82 3.19 -22.59
C TYR A 31 -13.12 1.94 -23.11
N VAL A 32 -12.12 1.43 -22.40
CA VAL A 32 -11.38 0.22 -22.77
C VAL A 32 -12.33 -0.98 -22.81
N LYS A 33 -13.13 -1.19 -21.78
CA LYS A 33 -14.06 -2.32 -21.69
C LYS A 33 -15.14 -2.33 -22.77
N THR A 34 -15.48 -1.16 -23.33
CA THR A 34 -16.55 -1.04 -24.36
C THR A 34 -16.05 -0.98 -25.79
N HIS A 35 -14.75 -0.70 -26.02
CA HIS A 35 -14.19 -0.49 -27.36
C HIS A 35 -13.09 -1.48 -27.72
N PHE A 36 -12.55 -2.23 -26.77
CA PHE A 36 -11.47 -3.18 -27.01
C PHE A 36 -11.93 -4.62 -26.75
N VAL A 37 -11.35 -5.55 -27.49
CA VAL A 37 -11.48 -6.97 -27.20
C VAL A 37 -10.37 -7.36 -26.20
N VAL A 38 -10.67 -8.26 -25.28
CA VAL A 38 -9.67 -8.73 -24.31
C VAL A 38 -8.47 -9.33 -25.03
N GLY A 39 -7.28 -8.89 -24.64
CA GLY A 39 -6.01 -9.24 -25.31
C GLY A 39 -5.66 -8.36 -26.51
N GLU A 40 -6.54 -7.43 -26.90
CA GLU A 40 -6.21 -6.44 -27.92
C GLU A 40 -5.22 -5.41 -27.38
N ASP A 41 -4.19 -5.11 -28.15
CA ASP A 41 -3.18 -4.13 -27.84
C ASP A 41 -3.11 -3.02 -28.90
N VAL A 42 -2.90 -1.78 -28.44
CA VAL A 42 -2.73 -0.59 -29.26
C VAL A 42 -1.55 0.22 -28.74
N SER A 43 -0.65 0.61 -29.63
CA SER A 43 0.48 1.46 -29.29
C SER A 43 0.02 2.86 -28.90
N ILE A 44 0.49 3.36 -27.73
CA ILE A 44 0.26 4.74 -27.25
C ILE A 44 1.47 5.60 -27.61
N PHE A 45 2.68 5.15 -27.25
CA PHE A 45 3.93 5.84 -27.53
C PHE A 45 4.97 4.86 -28.06
N GLY A 46 5.21 4.89 -29.36
CA GLY A 46 6.14 3.96 -30.01
C GLY A 46 5.83 2.52 -29.63
N ASP A 47 6.84 1.67 -29.64
CA ASP A 47 6.68 0.24 -29.36
C ASP A 47 6.89 -0.11 -27.87
N TRP A 48 7.15 0.90 -27.03
CA TRP A 48 7.52 0.64 -25.63
C TRP A 48 6.41 0.89 -24.61
N PHE A 49 5.36 1.63 -24.96
CA PHE A 49 4.20 1.89 -24.12
C PHE A 49 2.91 1.63 -24.89
N VAL A 50 2.20 0.57 -24.49
CA VAL A 50 1.01 0.10 -25.16
C VAL A 50 -0.18 0.05 -24.22
N MET A 51 -1.38 0.11 -24.79
CA MET A 51 -2.63 -0.21 -24.12
C MET A 51 -3.00 -1.62 -24.52
N GLU A 52 -2.97 -2.56 -23.58
CA GLU A 52 -3.40 -3.95 -23.76
C GLU A 52 -4.54 -4.24 -22.78
N TYR A 53 -5.75 -4.50 -23.32
CA TYR A 53 -6.91 -4.75 -22.47
C TYR A 53 -6.85 -6.13 -21.87
N ILE A 54 -6.82 -6.20 -20.55
CA ILE A 54 -7.00 -7.44 -19.78
C ILE A 54 -7.98 -7.25 -18.64
N GLU A 55 -8.60 -8.35 -18.22
CA GLU A 55 -9.40 -8.41 -17.00
C GLU A 55 -8.67 -9.22 -15.92
N ASN A 56 -8.56 -8.62 -14.74
CA ASN A 56 -7.84 -9.17 -13.61
C ASN A 56 -8.83 -9.48 -12.48
N GLN A 57 -8.74 -10.66 -11.90
CA GLN A 57 -9.55 -11.02 -10.73
C GLN A 57 -9.17 -10.24 -9.45
N GLY A 58 -8.32 -9.24 -9.60
CA GLY A 58 -7.99 -8.28 -8.56
C GLY A 58 -6.67 -8.55 -7.87
N MET A 59 -5.75 -9.25 -8.53
CA MET A 59 -4.45 -9.59 -7.97
C MET A 59 -3.32 -8.96 -8.76
N ALA A 60 -2.30 -8.50 -8.03
CA ALA A 60 -1.11 -7.93 -8.64
C ALA A 60 -0.31 -9.01 -9.38
N PHE A 61 0.26 -8.62 -10.55
CA PHE A 61 1.20 -9.44 -11.33
C PHE A 61 0.64 -10.79 -11.81
N GLY A 62 -0.66 -10.92 -12.07
CA GLY A 62 -1.25 -12.17 -12.55
C GLY A 62 -1.15 -13.34 -11.55
N THR A 63 -0.75 -13.06 -10.32
CA THR A 63 -0.72 -14.09 -9.27
C THR A 63 -2.16 -14.44 -8.88
N LYS A 64 -2.48 -15.72 -8.81
CA LYS A 64 -3.75 -16.21 -8.28
C LYS A 64 -3.58 -16.44 -6.77
N PHE A 65 -4.35 -15.75 -5.92
CA PHE A 65 -4.33 -15.98 -4.45
C PHE A 65 -4.97 -17.34 -4.07
N GLY A 66 -5.28 -18.13 -5.06
CA GLY A 66 -5.91 -19.43 -5.00
C GLY A 66 -7.05 -19.55 -6.02
N SER A 67 -7.42 -20.75 -6.33
CA SER A 67 -8.46 -21.09 -7.30
C SER A 67 -9.89 -21.05 -6.71
N GLN A 68 -10.05 -20.68 -5.44
CA GLN A 68 -11.36 -20.77 -4.77
C GLN A 68 -12.08 -19.43 -4.71
N VAL A 69 -13.39 -19.48 -4.87
CA VAL A 69 -14.32 -18.33 -4.85
C VAL A 69 -14.15 -17.42 -3.64
N TRP A 70 -13.92 -18.00 -2.46
CA TRP A 70 -13.78 -17.21 -1.24
C TRP A 70 -12.54 -16.30 -1.22
N HIS A 71 -11.49 -16.62 -2.00
CA HIS A 71 -10.31 -15.76 -2.08
C HIS A 71 -10.64 -14.41 -2.70
N LYS A 72 -11.42 -14.40 -3.79
CA LYS A 72 -11.85 -13.15 -4.42
C LYS A 72 -12.76 -12.34 -3.53
N LEU A 73 -13.72 -13.01 -2.88
CA LEU A 73 -14.62 -12.36 -1.93
C LEU A 73 -13.83 -11.76 -0.75
N ALA A 74 -12.90 -12.53 -0.17
CA ALA A 74 -12.04 -12.07 0.92
C ALA A 74 -11.21 -10.84 0.52
N LEU A 75 -10.66 -10.82 -0.70
CA LEU A 75 -9.91 -9.68 -1.23
C LEU A 75 -10.79 -8.43 -1.36
N SER A 76 -12.01 -8.57 -1.87
CA SER A 76 -12.96 -7.45 -2.03
C SER A 76 -13.40 -6.91 -0.66
N ILE A 77 -13.68 -7.78 0.31
CA ILE A 77 -14.02 -7.40 1.69
C ILE A 77 -12.82 -6.72 2.35
N PHE A 78 -11.61 -7.27 2.19
CA PHE A 78 -10.39 -6.64 2.71
C PHE A 78 -10.21 -5.22 2.14
N ARG A 79 -10.43 -5.01 0.84
CA ARG A 79 -10.39 -3.68 0.22
C ARG A 79 -11.41 -2.72 0.84
N MET A 80 -12.64 -3.15 1.07
CA MET A 80 -13.66 -2.31 1.73
C MET A 80 -13.22 -1.88 3.14
N ILE A 81 -12.73 -2.82 3.94
CA ILE A 81 -12.22 -2.54 5.29
C ILE A 81 -11.02 -1.58 5.23
N ALA A 82 -10.08 -1.83 4.32
CA ALA A 82 -8.90 -1.00 4.14
C ALA A 82 -9.27 0.44 3.74
N ILE A 83 -10.22 0.60 2.81
CA ILE A 83 -10.73 1.93 2.40
C ILE A 83 -11.35 2.64 3.60
N GLY A 84 -12.20 1.98 4.39
CA GLY A 84 -12.76 2.56 5.62
C GLY A 84 -11.69 3.00 6.62
N ALA A 85 -10.66 2.19 6.82
CA ALA A 85 -9.53 2.50 7.68
C ALA A 85 -8.70 3.69 7.15
N ILE A 86 -8.45 3.75 5.83
CA ILE A 86 -7.75 4.85 5.18
C ILE A 86 -8.53 6.16 5.32
N VAL A 87 -9.84 6.16 5.09
CA VAL A 87 -10.71 7.34 5.27
C VAL A 87 -10.67 7.83 6.71
N TYR A 88 -10.84 6.91 7.67
CA TYR A 88 -10.74 7.24 9.09
C TYR A 88 -9.38 7.87 9.43
N TYR A 89 -8.30 7.25 8.97
CA TYR A 89 -6.94 7.74 9.20
C TYR A 89 -6.72 9.12 8.55
N TRP A 90 -7.18 9.30 7.31
CA TRP A 90 -7.10 10.55 6.57
C TRP A 90 -7.79 11.70 7.30
N ILE A 91 -9.04 11.48 7.76
CA ILE A 91 -9.80 12.47 8.54
C ILE A 91 -9.07 12.80 9.85
N LYS A 92 -8.55 11.78 10.54
CA LYS A 92 -7.80 11.95 11.79
C LYS A 92 -6.54 12.79 11.58
N GLN A 93 -5.79 12.56 10.49
CA GLN A 93 -4.59 13.33 10.17
C GLN A 93 -4.93 14.77 9.74
N ALA A 94 -5.99 14.96 8.97
CA ALA A 94 -6.48 16.29 8.61
C ALA A 94 -6.83 17.11 9.86
N LYS A 95 -7.58 16.54 10.81
CA LYS A 95 -7.92 17.20 12.09
C LYS A 95 -6.69 17.53 12.95
N LYS A 96 -5.62 16.74 12.86
CA LYS A 96 -4.33 17.03 13.52
C LYS A 96 -3.51 18.13 12.83
N GLY A 97 -3.96 18.65 11.70
CA GLY A 97 -3.22 19.66 10.94
C GLY A 97 -2.06 19.10 10.13
N ALA A 98 -2.17 17.87 9.67
CA ALA A 98 -1.17 17.26 8.81
C ALA A 98 -0.95 18.10 7.54
N ARG A 99 0.24 18.00 6.94
CA ARG A 99 0.59 18.71 5.71
C ARG A 99 -0.32 18.31 4.57
N THR A 100 -0.74 19.26 3.74
CA THR A 100 -1.59 19.01 2.55
C THR A 100 -0.99 17.93 1.64
N GLU A 101 0.33 17.95 1.46
CA GLU A 101 1.08 16.97 0.69
C GLU A 101 0.91 15.53 1.22
N PHE A 102 0.90 15.35 2.54
CA PHE A 102 0.65 14.06 3.17
C PHE A 102 -0.80 13.61 3.00
N LEU A 103 -1.74 14.53 3.18
CA LEU A 103 -3.16 14.25 2.96
C LEU A 103 -3.42 13.88 1.49
N PHE A 104 -2.71 14.52 0.55
CA PHE A 104 -2.78 14.20 -0.87
C PHE A 104 -2.21 12.81 -1.17
N ALA A 105 -1.07 12.44 -0.58
CA ALA A 105 -0.50 11.10 -0.74
C ALA A 105 -1.46 9.99 -0.26
N ILE A 106 -2.09 10.18 0.91
CA ILE A 106 -3.12 9.24 1.39
C ILE A 106 -4.35 9.26 0.47
N GLY A 107 -4.72 10.45 -0.04
CA GLY A 107 -5.82 10.61 -1.00
C GLY A 107 -5.59 9.84 -2.31
N LEU A 108 -4.35 9.81 -2.82
CA LEU A 108 -3.98 8.99 -3.98
C LEU A 108 -4.19 7.49 -3.71
N ILE A 109 -3.76 7.01 -2.55
CA ILE A 109 -3.97 5.61 -2.15
C ILE A 109 -5.47 5.31 -2.04
N LEU A 110 -6.23 6.23 -1.46
CA LEU A 110 -7.69 6.11 -1.33
C LEU A 110 -8.37 6.06 -2.69
N ALA A 111 -8.01 6.96 -3.62
CA ALA A 111 -8.56 7.00 -4.96
C ALA A 111 -8.32 5.68 -5.71
N GLY A 112 -7.07 5.19 -5.72
CA GLY A 112 -6.76 3.95 -6.42
C GLY A 112 -7.43 2.73 -5.79
N ALA A 113 -7.41 2.59 -4.45
CA ALA A 113 -8.09 1.49 -3.78
C ALA A 113 -9.61 1.48 -4.07
N THR A 114 -10.23 2.67 -4.09
CA THR A 114 -11.66 2.84 -4.38
C THR A 114 -11.96 2.54 -5.85
N GLY A 115 -11.11 2.96 -6.79
CA GLY A 115 -11.28 2.68 -8.22
C GLY A 115 -11.37 1.18 -8.50
N ASN A 116 -10.38 0.41 -8.02
CA ASN A 116 -10.37 -1.04 -8.18
C ASN A 116 -11.50 -1.77 -7.40
N LEU A 117 -12.01 -1.17 -6.31
CA LEU A 117 -13.17 -1.71 -5.62
C LEU A 117 -14.45 -1.49 -6.40
N ILE A 118 -14.63 -0.33 -7.06
CA ILE A 118 -15.79 -0.03 -7.91
C ILE A 118 -15.92 -1.08 -9.01
N ASP A 119 -14.82 -1.44 -9.67
CA ASP A 119 -14.83 -2.49 -10.69
C ASP A 119 -15.36 -3.81 -10.13
N SER A 120 -14.84 -4.24 -8.98
CA SER A 120 -15.26 -5.49 -8.33
C SER A 120 -16.73 -5.46 -7.87
N MET A 121 -17.25 -4.31 -7.49
CA MET A 121 -18.63 -4.17 -7.00
C MET A 121 -19.68 -4.06 -8.10
N ALA A 122 -19.34 -3.36 -9.19
CA ALA A 122 -20.32 -2.85 -10.12
C ALA A 122 -20.24 -3.44 -11.54
N TYR A 123 -19.07 -3.87 -12.00
CA TYR A 123 -18.85 -4.17 -13.41
C TYR A 123 -19.62 -5.37 -13.90
N ASP A 124 -19.85 -6.38 -13.07
CA ASP A 124 -20.70 -7.53 -13.44
C ASP A 124 -22.21 -7.18 -13.56
N TYR A 125 -22.62 -6.00 -13.04
CA TYR A 125 -24.00 -5.50 -13.24
C TYR A 125 -24.11 -4.53 -14.41
N ILE A 126 -23.04 -3.80 -14.71
CA ILE A 126 -23.03 -2.76 -15.75
C ILE A 126 -22.75 -3.36 -17.12
N PHE A 127 -21.86 -4.35 -17.16
CA PHE A 127 -21.38 -4.95 -18.40
C PHE A 127 -21.82 -6.41 -18.51
N THR A 128 -22.03 -6.86 -19.74
CA THR A 128 -22.37 -8.27 -20.01
C THR A 128 -21.20 -9.14 -19.54
N PHE A 129 -21.52 -10.13 -18.72
CA PHE A 129 -20.57 -11.14 -18.29
C PHE A 129 -20.42 -12.19 -19.38
N ASP A 130 -19.21 -12.31 -19.95
CA ASP A 130 -18.88 -13.38 -20.87
C ASP A 130 -18.33 -14.60 -20.10
N PRO A 131 -19.12 -15.67 -19.95
CA PRO A 131 -18.69 -16.84 -19.20
C PRO A 131 -17.52 -17.60 -19.88
N CYS A 132 -17.37 -17.46 -21.19
CA CYS A 132 -16.36 -18.18 -21.96
C CYS A 132 -15.03 -17.46 -22.09
N GLY A 133 -14.92 -16.22 -21.59
CA GLY A 133 -13.67 -15.50 -21.54
C GLY A 133 -12.66 -16.18 -20.61
N ASP A 134 -11.40 -16.34 -21.05
CA ASP A 134 -10.34 -17.01 -20.29
C ASP A 134 -10.11 -16.39 -18.90
N PHE A 135 -10.31 -15.08 -18.78
CA PHE A 135 -10.21 -14.33 -17.52
C PHE A 135 -11.35 -14.66 -16.53
N ASN A 136 -12.41 -15.33 -16.97
CA ASN A 136 -13.50 -15.80 -16.13
C ASN A 136 -13.38 -17.28 -15.73
N ALA A 137 -12.38 -18.00 -16.24
CA ALA A 137 -12.08 -19.35 -15.81
C ALA A 137 -11.63 -19.36 -14.34
N LEU A 138 -12.24 -20.22 -13.51
CA LEU A 138 -11.90 -20.35 -12.09
C LEU A 138 -12.18 -21.77 -11.62
N GLU A 139 -11.15 -22.53 -11.33
CA GLU A 139 -11.25 -23.89 -10.77
C GLU A 139 -11.84 -23.87 -9.34
N GLY A 140 -12.67 -24.85 -9.04
CA GLY A 140 -13.26 -25.01 -7.71
C GLY A 140 -14.47 -24.12 -7.40
N SER A 141 -15.03 -23.45 -8.41
CA SER A 141 -16.26 -22.67 -8.26
C SER A 141 -17.52 -23.53 -8.22
N GLY A 142 -17.47 -24.71 -8.87
CA GLY A 142 -18.61 -25.60 -9.07
C GLY A 142 -19.59 -25.13 -10.14
N ILE A 143 -19.32 -24.02 -10.86
CA ILE A 143 -20.18 -23.48 -11.92
C ILE A 143 -19.57 -23.86 -13.27
N PHE A 144 -20.30 -24.67 -14.03
CA PHE A 144 -19.85 -25.12 -15.34
C PHE A 144 -20.75 -24.56 -16.45
N VAL A 145 -20.11 -24.06 -17.52
CA VAL A 145 -20.77 -23.54 -18.73
C VAL A 145 -20.19 -24.27 -19.94
N GLU A 146 -21.05 -24.56 -20.88
CA GLU A 146 -20.64 -25.08 -22.20
C GLU A 146 -20.30 -23.89 -23.10
N CYS A 147 -19.02 -23.79 -23.48
CA CYS A 147 -18.58 -22.77 -24.40
C CYS A 147 -18.57 -23.37 -25.82
N ASN A 148 -19.20 -22.67 -26.77
CA ASN A 148 -19.30 -23.08 -28.19
C ASN A 148 -17.98 -22.79 -28.95
N ASP A 149 -16.84 -23.13 -28.37
CA ASP A 149 -15.57 -23.12 -29.07
C ASP A 149 -15.46 -24.40 -29.92
N PHE A 150 -14.43 -24.51 -30.74
CA PHE A 150 -14.17 -25.63 -31.63
C PHE A 150 -14.24 -27.02 -30.96
N PHE A 151 -14.17 -27.11 -29.63
CA PHE A 151 -14.11 -28.34 -28.84
C PHE A 151 -15.35 -28.59 -27.96
N ASN A 152 -16.33 -27.69 -27.89
CA ASN A 152 -17.50 -27.79 -26.98
C ASN A 152 -17.07 -28.13 -25.52
N GLU A 153 -16.01 -27.49 -25.03
CA GLU A 153 -15.49 -27.76 -23.70
C GLU A 153 -16.38 -27.20 -22.60
N LYS A 154 -16.67 -28.04 -21.59
CA LYS A 154 -17.21 -27.56 -20.32
C LYS A 154 -16.13 -26.82 -19.56
N ARG A 155 -16.33 -25.54 -19.37
CA ARG A 155 -15.40 -24.69 -18.63
C ARG A 155 -15.99 -24.33 -17.28
N GLU A 156 -15.19 -24.47 -16.23
CA GLU A 156 -15.53 -24.01 -14.90
C GLU A 156 -15.24 -22.51 -14.80
N ILE A 157 -16.24 -21.72 -14.38
CA ILE A 157 -16.21 -20.27 -14.40
C ILE A 157 -16.37 -19.66 -13.01
N ARG A 158 -15.89 -18.42 -12.81
CA ARG A 158 -16.07 -17.68 -11.57
C ARG A 158 -17.54 -17.33 -11.29
N HIS A 159 -17.86 -17.05 -10.03
CA HIS A 159 -19.10 -16.38 -9.70
C HIS A 159 -19.14 -14.96 -10.30
N SER A 160 -20.33 -14.52 -10.70
CA SER A 160 -20.61 -13.15 -11.12
C SER A 160 -21.44 -12.40 -10.09
N GLY A 161 -21.45 -11.08 -10.15
CA GLY A 161 -22.26 -10.22 -9.31
C GLY A 161 -21.47 -9.38 -8.31
N PHE A 162 -22.12 -8.94 -7.24
CA PHE A 162 -21.54 -8.03 -6.26
C PHE A 162 -20.26 -8.57 -5.64
N LEU A 163 -19.18 -7.79 -5.72
CA LEU A 163 -17.81 -8.10 -5.27
C LEU A 163 -17.06 -9.14 -6.11
N PHE A 164 -17.64 -9.64 -7.20
CA PHE A 164 -17.01 -10.61 -8.09
C PHE A 164 -16.54 -10.02 -9.42
N GLY A 165 -16.86 -8.78 -9.74
CA GLY A 165 -16.41 -8.09 -10.95
C GLY A 165 -14.88 -8.07 -11.08
N ASN A 166 -14.37 -8.22 -12.30
CA ASN A 166 -12.96 -8.15 -12.60
C ASN A 166 -12.49 -6.69 -12.66
N VAL A 167 -11.25 -6.46 -12.27
CA VAL A 167 -10.59 -5.17 -12.44
C VAL A 167 -10.11 -5.06 -13.87
N VAL A 168 -10.33 -3.91 -14.49
CA VAL A 168 -9.86 -3.63 -15.86
C VAL A 168 -8.46 -3.03 -15.79
N ASP A 169 -7.50 -3.72 -16.40
CA ASP A 169 -6.12 -3.27 -16.57
C ASP A 169 -5.82 -3.02 -18.04
N MET A 170 -4.92 -2.05 -18.35
CA MET A 170 -4.70 -1.67 -19.71
C MET A 170 -3.31 -1.15 -20.06
N PHE A 171 -2.55 -0.63 -19.12
CA PHE A 171 -1.24 -0.03 -19.40
C PHE A 171 -0.11 -1.03 -19.25
N LYS A 172 0.73 -1.17 -20.28
CA LYS A 172 1.86 -2.09 -20.31
C LYS A 172 3.11 -1.41 -20.84
N PHE A 173 4.23 -1.69 -20.21
CA PHE A 173 5.55 -1.32 -20.73
C PHE A 173 6.14 -2.52 -21.50
N GLN A 174 6.30 -2.40 -22.81
CA GLN A 174 6.92 -3.41 -23.68
C GLN A 174 8.44 -3.19 -23.77
N ALA A 175 9.11 -3.21 -22.62
CA ALA A 175 10.56 -3.14 -22.58
C ALA A 175 11.13 -4.49 -22.12
N THR A 176 12.03 -5.06 -22.89
CA THR A 176 12.69 -6.32 -22.56
C THR A 176 14.14 -6.11 -22.16
N TRP A 177 14.63 -6.94 -21.25
CA TRP A 177 16.04 -6.95 -20.91
C TRP A 177 16.88 -7.36 -22.12
N PRO A 178 18.04 -6.73 -22.33
CA PRO A 178 18.94 -7.13 -23.41
C PRO A 178 19.27 -8.63 -23.36
N THR A 179 19.26 -9.29 -24.51
CA THR A 179 19.42 -10.75 -24.64
C THR A 179 20.75 -11.28 -24.09
N TRP A 180 21.77 -10.42 -24.01
CA TRP A 180 23.08 -10.77 -23.46
C TRP A 180 23.11 -10.87 -21.92
N LEU A 181 22.04 -10.41 -21.23
CA LEU A 181 22.01 -10.42 -19.76
C LEU A 181 21.64 -11.84 -19.27
N PRO A 182 22.50 -12.50 -18.47
CA PRO A 182 22.19 -13.82 -17.93
C PRO A 182 20.91 -13.78 -17.08
N TRP A 183 20.03 -14.80 -17.22
CA TRP A 183 18.80 -15.04 -16.43
C TRP A 183 17.65 -14.07 -16.75
N LEU A 184 17.90 -12.85 -17.23
CA LEU A 184 16.91 -11.82 -17.50
C LEU A 184 16.73 -11.55 -19.00
N GLY A 185 17.73 -11.92 -19.85
CA GLY A 185 17.73 -11.62 -21.28
C GLY A 185 16.45 -12.06 -21.98
N GLY A 186 15.83 -11.14 -22.71
CA GLY A 186 14.57 -11.36 -23.42
C GLY A 186 13.30 -11.38 -22.57
N LYS A 187 13.41 -11.27 -21.24
CA LYS A 187 12.24 -11.13 -20.35
C LYS A 187 11.82 -9.67 -20.25
N ASP A 188 10.54 -9.45 -20.01
CA ASP A 188 10.02 -8.11 -19.77
C ASP A 188 10.69 -7.45 -18.55
N VAL A 189 11.06 -6.19 -18.68
CA VAL A 189 11.58 -5.37 -17.57
C VAL A 189 10.48 -5.14 -16.53
N PHE A 190 9.24 -4.94 -17.00
CA PHE A 190 8.08 -4.77 -16.16
C PHE A 190 6.88 -5.52 -16.78
N PRO A 191 6.65 -6.77 -16.39
CA PRO A 191 5.64 -7.64 -17.00
C PRO A 191 4.19 -7.32 -16.58
N ALA A 192 3.99 -6.43 -15.62
CA ALA A 192 2.66 -6.12 -15.11
C ALA A 192 1.90 -5.22 -16.09
N ILE A 193 0.63 -5.54 -16.33
CA ILE A 193 -0.36 -4.64 -16.91
C ILE A 193 -1.10 -3.99 -15.75
N TRP A 194 -1.28 -2.68 -15.80
CA TRP A 194 -1.78 -1.86 -14.70
C TRP A 194 -2.76 -0.80 -15.19
N ASN A 195 -3.46 -0.15 -14.27
CA ASN A 195 -4.43 0.91 -14.51
C ASN A 195 -4.09 2.18 -13.73
N LEU A 196 -4.87 3.25 -13.95
CA LEU A 196 -4.63 4.54 -13.28
C LEU A 196 -4.79 4.44 -11.74
N ALA A 197 -5.69 3.57 -11.27
CA ALA A 197 -5.85 3.32 -9.84
C ALA A 197 -4.58 2.73 -9.21
N ASP A 198 -3.93 1.77 -9.88
CA ASP A 198 -2.67 1.16 -9.41
C ASP A 198 -1.51 2.17 -9.40
N ALA A 199 -1.42 2.99 -10.45
CA ALA A 199 -0.45 4.09 -10.50
C ALA A 199 -0.67 5.06 -9.33
N SER A 200 -1.92 5.41 -9.03
CA SER A 200 -2.27 6.31 -7.94
C SER A 200 -1.85 5.74 -6.58
N ILE A 201 -2.12 4.45 -6.32
CA ILE A 201 -1.67 3.77 -5.10
C ILE A 201 -0.15 3.82 -5.01
N THR A 202 0.54 3.44 -6.09
CA THR A 202 2.00 3.38 -6.14
C THR A 202 2.64 4.73 -5.87
N ILE A 203 2.17 5.80 -6.53
CA ILE A 203 2.66 7.17 -6.31
C ILE A 203 2.39 7.60 -4.87
N GLY A 204 1.21 7.36 -4.34
CA GLY A 204 0.86 7.70 -2.95
C GLY A 204 1.77 7.00 -1.94
N VAL A 205 2.03 5.71 -2.11
CA VAL A 205 2.94 4.92 -1.25
C VAL A 205 4.38 5.44 -1.36
N ILE A 206 4.87 5.70 -2.57
CA ILE A 206 6.20 6.27 -2.82
C ILE A 206 6.35 7.62 -2.12
N MET A 207 5.35 8.51 -2.23
CA MET A 207 5.36 9.80 -1.55
C MET A 207 5.45 9.64 -0.02
N VAL A 208 4.68 8.75 0.57
CA VAL A 208 4.71 8.48 2.01
C VAL A 208 6.08 7.93 2.42
N PHE A 209 6.61 6.96 1.69
CA PHE A 209 7.88 6.30 2.01
C PHE A 209 9.07 7.27 1.96
N PHE A 210 9.25 8.01 0.86
CA PHE A 210 10.40 8.90 0.72
C PHE A 210 10.32 10.17 1.58
N ARG A 211 9.11 10.57 1.96
CA ARG A 211 8.90 11.77 2.78
C ARG A 211 8.49 11.48 4.23
N GLN A 212 8.62 10.23 4.68
CA GLN A 212 8.25 9.81 6.02
C GLN A 212 8.85 10.70 7.13
N ARG A 213 10.13 11.09 7.01
CA ARG A 213 10.79 11.98 8.00
C ARG A 213 10.15 13.38 8.06
N LYS A 214 9.61 13.85 6.94
CA LYS A 214 8.91 15.14 6.84
C LYS A 214 7.49 15.05 7.38
N TYR A 215 6.84 13.90 7.19
CA TYR A 215 5.46 13.67 7.60
C TYR A 215 5.37 13.27 9.08
N PHE A 216 6.38 12.56 9.59
CA PHE A 216 6.48 12.09 10.96
C PHE A 216 7.80 12.60 11.57
N PRO A 217 7.90 13.91 11.91
CA PRO A 217 9.08 14.42 12.58
C PRO A 217 9.22 13.71 13.93
N GLN A 218 10.38 13.09 14.14
CA GLN A 218 10.68 12.52 15.46
C GLN A 218 10.84 13.68 16.42
N GLU A 219 10.07 13.68 17.52
CA GLU A 219 10.36 14.55 18.66
C GLU A 219 11.79 14.24 19.11
N LYS A 220 12.67 15.24 19.03
CA LYS A 220 13.95 15.15 19.72
C LYS A 220 13.61 14.87 21.18
N LYS A 221 13.89 13.68 21.67
CA LYS A 221 13.93 13.41 23.10
C LYS A 221 15.03 14.31 23.63
N ASP A 222 14.64 15.49 24.10
CA ASP A 222 15.54 16.34 24.88
C ASP A 222 16.11 15.46 25.98
N GLY A 223 17.43 15.38 26.03
CA GLY A 223 18.20 14.43 26.83
C GLY A 223 18.04 14.58 28.35
N LYS A 224 16.87 14.17 28.86
CA LYS A 224 16.64 13.81 30.26
C LYS A 224 16.27 12.34 30.37
N GLY A 225 17.14 11.51 29.81
CA GLY A 225 17.14 10.09 30.03
C GLY A 225 18.51 9.74 30.60
N GLY A 226 18.71 9.94 31.88
CA GLY A 226 19.83 9.35 32.63
C GLY A 226 19.74 7.84 32.36
N GLY A 227 20.58 7.32 31.47
CA GLY A 227 20.63 5.92 31.17
C GLY A 227 20.91 5.12 32.42
N PHE A 228 20.26 4.00 32.58
CA PHE A 228 20.47 3.00 33.65
C PHE A 228 21.95 2.75 33.98
N PHE A 229 22.85 2.91 33.00
CA PHE A 229 24.31 2.83 33.17
C PHE A 229 24.95 4.05 33.82
N SER A 230 24.33 5.25 33.76
CA SER A 230 24.86 6.44 34.45
C SER A 230 24.58 6.40 35.94
N ARG A 231 23.52 5.71 36.35
CA ARG A 231 23.16 5.55 37.79
C ARG A 231 24.12 4.59 38.52
N LYS A 232 24.63 3.57 37.79
CA LYS A 232 25.58 2.61 38.37
C LYS A 232 26.97 3.24 38.62
N LYS A 233 27.41 4.14 37.73
CA LYS A 233 28.70 4.82 37.85
C LYS A 233 28.73 5.85 38.99
N ASN A 234 27.61 6.50 39.29
CA ASN A 234 27.52 7.43 40.41
C ASN A 234 27.38 6.71 41.76
N THR A 235 26.84 5.50 41.82
CA THR A 235 26.74 4.70 43.02
C THR A 235 28.10 4.09 43.37
N GLU A 236 28.91 3.69 42.41
CA GLU A 236 30.26 3.20 42.62
C GLU A 236 31.22 4.32 43.09
N LYS A 237 31.06 5.54 42.56
CA LYS A 237 31.86 6.70 42.97
C LYS A 237 31.54 7.17 44.37
N ALA A 238 30.28 7.16 44.76
CA ALA A 238 29.87 7.48 46.15
C ALA A 238 30.31 6.43 47.17
N ALA A 239 30.35 5.15 46.77
CA ALA A 239 30.85 4.06 47.64
C ALA A 239 32.38 4.08 47.80
N SER A 240 33.13 4.53 46.79
CA SER A 240 34.57 4.68 46.89
C SER A 240 35.00 5.89 47.76
N GLU A 241 34.28 7.00 47.66
CA GLU A 241 34.52 8.18 48.50
C GLU A 241 34.18 7.94 49.97
N GLN A 242 33.18 7.12 50.31
CA GLN A 242 32.80 6.77 51.66
C GLN A 242 33.85 5.83 52.33
N ASN A 243 34.43 4.91 51.58
CA ASN A 243 35.48 4.03 52.08
C ASN A 243 36.82 4.77 52.35
N GLU A 244 37.08 5.85 51.60
CA GLU A 244 38.30 6.68 51.85
C GLU A 244 38.16 7.53 53.12
N VAL A 245 36.98 8.05 53.41
CA VAL A 245 36.68 8.83 54.62
C VAL A 245 36.72 7.94 55.87
N ASP A 246 36.19 6.71 55.80
CA ASP A 246 36.22 5.78 56.94
C ASP A 246 37.62 5.23 57.23
N SER A 247 38.48 5.10 56.21
CA SER A 247 39.89 4.68 56.41
C SER A 247 40.77 5.78 57.06
N HIS A 248 40.51 7.05 56.75
CA HIS A 248 41.20 8.18 57.41
C HIS A 248 40.73 8.42 58.85
N SER A 249 39.47 8.15 59.17
CA SER A 249 38.93 8.26 60.52
C SER A 249 39.51 7.19 61.46
N SER A 250 39.72 5.98 60.93
CA SER A 250 40.31 4.86 61.71
C SER A 250 41.81 5.01 62.00
N GLN A 251 42.56 5.71 61.14
CA GLN A 251 43.96 5.99 61.37
C GLN A 251 44.19 7.08 62.41
N ASN A 252 43.33 8.06 62.53
CA ASN A 252 43.46 9.12 63.55
C ASN A 252 43.11 8.63 64.96
N LEU A 253 42.26 7.64 65.12
CA LEU A 253 41.94 7.06 66.43
C LEU A 253 43.08 6.17 67.02
N SER A 254 43.91 5.58 66.15
CA SER A 254 45.03 4.73 66.56
C SER A 254 46.28 5.53 66.97
N THR A 255 46.34 6.82 66.59
CA THR A 255 47.50 7.70 66.92
C THR A 255 47.31 8.44 68.23
N GLU A 256 46.11 8.64 68.72
CA GLU A 256 45.82 9.27 70.05
C GLU A 256 45.96 8.31 71.20
N GLN A 257 45.92 6.98 71.00
CA GLN A 257 46.09 6.03 72.15
C GLN A 257 47.56 5.66 72.47
N ASN A 258 48.54 6.19 71.72
CA ASN A 258 49.94 5.90 71.95
C ASN A 258 50.76 7.07 72.60
N THR A 259 50.11 8.11 73.13
CA THR A 259 50.79 9.26 73.77
C THR A 259 50.44 9.48 75.24
N GLU A 260 49.73 8.55 75.90
CA GLU A 260 49.58 8.54 77.36
C GLU A 260 50.01 7.16 77.89
N GLY A 261 51.34 7.01 78.24
CA GLY A 261 51.89 5.87 78.92
C GLY A 261 53.36 6.06 79.20
#